data_2ef3e3c5804f1ca6fe211ac1d42efd4f
#
_entry.id   2ef3e3c5804f1ca6fe211ac1d42efd4f
#
_cell.length_a   1.000
_cell.length_b   1.000
_cell.length_c   1.000
_cell.angle_alpha   90.00
_cell.angle_beta   90.00
_cell.angle_gamma   90.00
#
_symmetry.space_group_name_H-M   'P 1'
#
loop_
_entity.id
_entity.type
_entity.pdbx_description
1 polymer ?
#
loop_
_entity_poly.entity_id
_entity_poly.type
_entity_poly.pdbx_seq_one_letter_code
_entity_poly.pdbx_strand_id
1 'polypeptide(L)'
;MKKLIKLGLLFALLCALGALTLPVHGASLELRGVWVSTVYGLDWPSAPGLSAAALQAEAETVVKNAKDWGMNAIFLQVRPCADALYVSETEPWSQWLSGVQGQAADGGFDPLDCYLQLCREAGLQLHAWINPYRITRKAAESREQAFAQLCPEHPARQRTEWVVFHTDGCLYYDPGRPEVRQMLLSVAEELLQRYPVDGLHLDDYFYPGSDFADEETFRNYGGDYESVGDFRRASVTGLVAALGELTHRVRPGAVFGVSPAGIWATADHDPLGAETRGGQSYYDHYADSRRWVREELVDYIIPQIYWEIGAASGEYQTMLDWWSGVARDTQVKLYIGLAAYKSAQAEEGSLWYGSDELLRQLSRIRLSDVACGAVLFRYGSVLGQPAEEGVRQAFSQETGAVPAAAAKPVYAGDYGDCAVLSGARAALHYAAPARSQVTAFWGSSWIRLRSDGQGGYTGSIPAEVPYNCESVTHPVLFCTQRNGVVSVELSAFTLTAVRPEQRAEVRSVTGQETAGGHQLSFALSGPCAAAVRCSGDVLQVSLQPCGGEPVPVQDSWLRHSSALRQEETLFWRLVLPDTGGSWQARLQWEERRLVITVTEAPGTL
;
A
#
# COMPACT_ATOMS: atom_id res chain seq x y z
N MET A 1 -56.72 10.05 -12.68
CA MET A 1 -55.55 10.75 -13.26
C MET A 1 -54.68 11.47 -12.22
N LYS A 2 -55.18 12.43 -11.44
CA LYS A 2 -54.34 13.20 -10.46
C LYS A 2 -53.66 12.35 -9.36
N LYS A 3 -54.24 11.21 -8.92
CA LYS A 3 -53.64 10.29 -7.93
C LYS A 3 -52.53 9.42 -8.53
N LEU A 4 -52.63 9.01 -9.78
CA LEU A 4 -51.59 8.25 -10.51
C LEU A 4 -50.37 9.11 -10.84
N ILE A 5 -50.59 10.39 -11.15
CA ILE A 5 -49.47 11.34 -11.41
C ILE A 5 -48.71 11.63 -10.12
N LYS A 6 -49.39 11.75 -8.95
CA LYS A 6 -48.71 11.92 -7.66
C LYS A 6 -47.91 10.70 -7.24
N LEU A 7 -48.43 9.50 -7.53
CA LEU A 7 -47.73 8.23 -7.23
C LEU A 7 -46.50 8.05 -8.13
N GLY A 8 -46.60 8.39 -9.42
CA GLY A 8 -45.49 8.38 -10.35
C GLY A 8 -44.39 9.40 -10.00
N LEU A 9 -44.76 10.59 -9.56
CA LEU A 9 -43.82 11.61 -9.07
C LEU A 9 -43.14 11.20 -7.76
N LEU A 10 -43.85 10.53 -6.84
CA LEU A 10 -43.28 10.01 -5.58
C LEU A 10 -42.31 8.85 -5.86
N PHE A 11 -42.64 7.97 -6.83
CA PHE A 11 -41.75 6.87 -7.25
C PHE A 11 -40.52 7.38 -7.99
N ALA A 12 -40.66 8.39 -8.85
CA ALA A 12 -39.53 9.04 -9.51
C ALA A 12 -38.63 9.80 -8.52
N LEU A 13 -39.21 10.41 -7.46
CA LEU A 13 -38.45 11.05 -6.38
C LEU A 13 -37.73 10.04 -5.49
N LEU A 14 -38.33 8.88 -5.21
CA LEU A 14 -37.70 7.78 -4.48
C LEU A 14 -36.59 7.10 -5.32
N CYS A 15 -36.78 6.96 -6.63
CA CYS A 15 -35.72 6.48 -7.54
C CYS A 15 -34.59 7.50 -7.69
N ALA A 16 -34.88 8.80 -7.68
CA ALA A 16 -33.87 9.86 -7.68
C ALA A 16 -33.09 9.95 -6.35
N LEU A 17 -33.76 9.71 -5.21
CA LEU A 17 -33.10 9.62 -3.92
C LEU A 17 -32.31 8.30 -3.74
N GLY A 18 -32.73 7.22 -4.38
CA GLY A 18 -31.95 5.96 -4.45
C GLY A 18 -30.73 6.03 -5.38
N ALA A 19 -30.74 6.94 -6.36
CA ALA A 19 -29.63 7.18 -7.29
C ALA A 19 -28.62 8.22 -6.76
N LEU A 20 -28.91 8.85 -5.62
CA LEU A 20 -28.01 9.80 -4.93
C LEU A 20 -27.22 9.17 -3.77
N THR A 21 -27.12 7.84 -3.70
CA THR A 21 -25.94 7.23 -3.11
C THR A 21 -24.82 7.34 -4.14
N LEU A 22 -24.29 8.57 -4.29
CA LEU A 22 -22.92 8.74 -4.74
C LEU A 22 -22.10 7.79 -3.86
N PRO A 23 -21.23 6.94 -4.45
CA PRO A 23 -20.24 6.29 -3.64
C PRO A 23 -19.51 7.45 -2.95
N VAL A 24 -19.74 7.60 -1.65
CA VAL A 24 -18.78 8.26 -0.80
C VAL A 24 -17.53 7.43 -1.07
N HIS A 25 -16.63 7.95 -1.88
CA HIS A 25 -15.25 7.49 -1.89
C HIS A 25 -14.77 7.80 -0.48
N GLY A 26 -15.06 6.86 0.41
CA GLY A 26 -14.59 6.89 1.77
C GLY A 26 -13.09 7.09 1.67
N ALA A 27 -12.64 8.04 2.45
CA ALA A 27 -11.24 8.25 2.68
C ALA A 27 -10.55 6.90 2.73
N SER A 28 -9.56 6.62 1.85
CA SER A 28 -8.90 5.34 1.87
C SER A 28 -8.14 5.25 3.19
N LEU A 29 -8.72 4.50 4.14
CA LEU A 29 -8.11 4.28 5.44
C LEU A 29 -6.70 3.70 5.21
N GLU A 30 -5.73 4.15 5.99
CA GLU A 30 -4.41 3.52 6.02
C GLU A 30 -4.60 2.02 6.16
N LEU A 31 -4.11 1.20 5.22
CA LEU A 31 -4.11 -0.24 5.39
C LEU A 31 -3.12 -0.62 6.50
N ARG A 32 -3.61 -1.32 7.50
CA ARG A 32 -2.84 -1.84 8.62
C ARG A 32 -3.08 -3.33 8.66
N GLY A 33 -2.26 -4.05 7.91
CA GLY A 33 -2.44 -5.46 7.68
C GLY A 33 -1.44 -6.33 8.42
N VAL A 34 -1.79 -7.60 8.60
CA VAL A 34 -0.88 -8.64 9.05
C VAL A 34 -1.11 -9.91 8.25
N TRP A 35 0.00 -10.55 7.82
CA TRP A 35 -0.06 -11.87 7.23
C TRP A 35 -0.17 -12.95 8.32
N VAL A 36 -1.07 -13.90 8.10
CA VAL A 36 -1.23 -15.12 8.91
C VAL A 36 -0.87 -16.32 8.03
N SER A 37 0.30 -16.87 8.26
CA SER A 37 0.87 -17.98 7.50
C SER A 37 0.44 -19.32 8.09
N THR A 38 -0.07 -20.21 7.25
CA THR A 38 -0.53 -21.54 7.67
C THR A 38 0.46 -22.65 7.34
N VAL A 39 1.30 -22.44 6.33
CA VAL A 39 2.35 -23.40 5.98
C VAL A 39 3.26 -23.67 7.18
N TYR A 40 3.57 -24.92 7.45
CA TYR A 40 4.32 -25.38 8.64
C TYR A 40 3.68 -25.04 9.99
N GLY A 41 2.42 -24.61 10.05
CA GLY A 41 1.82 -24.10 11.28
C GLY A 41 2.54 -22.88 11.84
N LEU A 42 3.07 -22.01 10.97
CA LEU A 42 3.92 -20.88 11.36
C LEU A 42 3.18 -19.87 12.25
N ASP A 43 1.90 -19.61 11.96
CA ASP A 43 1.06 -18.70 12.72
C ASP A 43 -0.23 -19.35 13.20
N TRP A 44 -0.87 -20.15 12.33
CA TRP A 44 -2.11 -20.85 12.61
C TRP A 44 -2.29 -22.02 11.63
N PRO A 45 -2.79 -23.20 12.06
CA PRO A 45 -2.94 -23.62 13.47
C PRO A 45 -1.58 -23.87 14.14
N SER A 46 -1.54 -23.83 15.47
CA SER A 46 -0.31 -24.05 16.24
C SER A 46 0.23 -25.47 16.11
N ALA A 47 -0.63 -26.42 15.80
CA ALA A 47 -0.29 -27.81 15.49
C ALA A 47 -1.34 -28.42 14.56
N PRO A 48 -0.98 -29.40 13.73
CA PRO A 48 -1.95 -30.13 12.94
C PRO A 48 -2.76 -31.09 13.85
N GLY A 49 -4.00 -31.40 13.42
CA GLY A 49 -4.87 -32.36 14.12
C GLY A 49 -5.53 -31.85 15.38
N LEU A 50 -5.60 -30.55 15.56
CA LEU A 50 -6.37 -29.94 16.64
C LEU A 50 -7.88 -30.18 16.46
N SER A 51 -8.63 -30.24 17.58
CA SER A 51 -10.08 -30.28 17.53
C SER A 51 -10.68 -29.00 16.94
N ALA A 52 -11.89 -29.08 16.40
CA ALA A 52 -12.61 -27.91 15.86
C ALA A 52 -12.70 -26.78 16.89
N ALA A 53 -12.98 -27.10 18.15
CA ALA A 53 -13.03 -26.10 19.23
C ALA A 53 -11.67 -25.43 19.50
N ALA A 54 -10.55 -26.17 19.41
CA ALA A 54 -9.22 -25.62 19.57
C ALA A 54 -8.83 -24.73 18.38
N LEU A 55 -9.12 -25.17 17.16
CA LEU A 55 -8.91 -24.39 15.93
C LEU A 55 -9.67 -23.06 15.97
N GLN A 56 -10.92 -23.08 16.40
CA GLN A 56 -11.74 -21.88 16.58
C GLN A 56 -11.15 -20.93 17.63
N ALA A 57 -10.81 -21.46 18.82
CA ALA A 57 -10.26 -20.66 19.91
C ALA A 57 -8.92 -19.98 19.54
N GLU A 58 -8.07 -20.66 18.76
CA GLU A 58 -6.86 -20.07 18.23
C GLU A 58 -7.17 -18.96 17.18
N ALA A 59 -8.13 -19.20 16.28
CA ALA A 59 -8.55 -18.19 15.29
C ALA A 59 -9.14 -16.94 15.97
N GLU A 60 -9.97 -17.12 17.01
CA GLU A 60 -10.49 -16.02 17.85
C GLU A 60 -9.34 -15.22 18.48
N THR A 61 -8.30 -15.90 18.96
CA THR A 61 -7.11 -15.26 19.54
C THR A 61 -6.35 -14.45 18.47
N VAL A 62 -6.16 -14.99 17.27
CA VAL A 62 -5.47 -14.28 16.16
C VAL A 62 -6.22 -13.01 15.79
N VAL A 63 -7.54 -13.12 15.58
CA VAL A 63 -8.38 -11.98 15.18
C VAL A 63 -8.44 -10.92 16.29
N LYS A 64 -8.59 -11.36 17.55
CA LYS A 64 -8.57 -10.46 18.71
C LYS A 64 -7.25 -9.70 18.81
N ASN A 65 -6.11 -10.38 18.71
CA ASN A 65 -4.80 -9.74 18.80
C ASN A 65 -4.59 -8.75 17.63
N ALA A 66 -4.95 -9.12 16.40
CA ALA A 66 -4.90 -8.21 15.26
C ALA A 66 -5.72 -6.93 15.52
N LYS A 67 -6.93 -7.08 16.07
CA LYS A 67 -7.77 -5.95 16.46
C LYS A 67 -7.14 -5.11 17.56
N ASP A 68 -6.62 -5.74 18.61
CA ASP A 68 -5.96 -5.08 19.74
C ASP A 68 -4.69 -4.33 19.31
N TRP A 69 -4.01 -4.77 18.26
CA TRP A 69 -2.88 -4.04 17.65
C TRP A 69 -3.34 -2.89 16.75
N GLY A 70 -4.64 -2.70 16.54
CA GLY A 70 -5.19 -1.67 15.66
C GLY A 70 -5.11 -2.01 14.17
N MET A 71 -4.95 -3.28 13.81
CA MET A 71 -5.05 -3.72 12.41
C MET A 71 -6.47 -3.54 11.87
N ASN A 72 -6.59 -3.43 10.55
CA ASN A 72 -7.88 -3.39 9.85
C ASN A 72 -7.99 -4.44 8.72
N ALA A 73 -6.92 -5.23 8.50
CA ALA A 73 -6.92 -6.33 7.52
C ALA A 73 -6.06 -7.52 7.99
N ILE A 74 -6.53 -8.73 7.69
CA ILE A 74 -5.80 -9.99 7.82
C ILE A 74 -5.63 -10.60 6.42
N PHE A 75 -4.40 -11.02 6.10
CA PHE A 75 -4.06 -11.78 4.90
C PHE A 75 -3.82 -13.23 5.31
N LEU A 76 -4.88 -14.05 5.25
CA LEU A 76 -4.84 -15.44 5.69
C LEU A 76 -4.39 -16.36 4.55
N GLN A 77 -3.33 -17.13 4.76
CA GLN A 77 -2.88 -18.13 3.80
C GLN A 77 -3.84 -19.32 3.78
N VAL A 78 -4.68 -19.37 2.75
CA VAL A 78 -5.72 -20.42 2.60
C VAL A 78 -5.35 -21.50 1.58
N ARG A 79 -4.34 -21.26 0.74
CA ARG A 79 -3.81 -22.21 -0.25
C ARG A 79 -2.28 -22.19 -0.23
N PRO A 80 -1.64 -22.91 0.71
CA PRO A 80 -0.18 -22.88 0.86
C PRO A 80 0.58 -23.74 -0.18
N CYS A 81 0.07 -24.90 -0.56
CA CYS A 81 0.78 -25.90 -1.36
C CYS A 81 -0.15 -26.70 -2.27
N ALA A 82 -0.89 -26.04 -3.17
CA ALA A 82 -1.90 -26.67 -4.03
C ALA A 82 -2.88 -27.56 -3.22
N ASP A 83 -3.23 -27.11 -2.04
CA ASP A 83 -4.16 -27.71 -1.10
C ASP A 83 -4.92 -26.60 -0.36
N ALA A 84 -6.08 -26.90 0.19
CA ALA A 84 -7.00 -25.90 0.73
C ALA A 84 -7.16 -25.97 2.24
N LEU A 85 -7.24 -24.79 2.89
CA LEU A 85 -7.72 -24.63 4.26
C LEU A 85 -9.16 -24.09 4.26
N TYR A 86 -9.96 -24.57 3.33
CA TYR A 86 -11.40 -24.28 3.18
C TYR A 86 -12.06 -25.44 2.45
N VAL A 87 -13.39 -25.51 2.46
CA VAL A 87 -14.13 -26.55 1.72
C VAL A 87 -13.98 -26.32 0.23
N SER A 88 -13.26 -27.21 -0.47
CA SER A 88 -13.04 -27.18 -1.91
C SER A 88 -13.46 -28.50 -2.57
N GLU A 89 -14.01 -28.40 -3.78
CA GLU A 89 -14.31 -29.54 -4.65
C GLU A 89 -13.14 -29.83 -5.61
N THR A 90 -12.21 -28.88 -5.75
CA THR A 90 -11.11 -28.94 -6.72
C THR A 90 -9.76 -29.29 -6.10
N GLU A 91 -9.55 -28.95 -4.82
CA GLU A 91 -8.27 -29.18 -4.12
C GLU A 91 -8.46 -29.97 -2.82
N PRO A 92 -7.49 -30.82 -2.45
CA PRO A 92 -7.56 -31.59 -1.21
C PRO A 92 -7.36 -30.67 0.01
N TRP A 93 -7.86 -31.11 1.16
CA TRP A 93 -7.55 -30.46 2.43
C TRP A 93 -6.05 -30.43 2.70
N SER A 94 -5.59 -29.31 3.23
CA SER A 94 -4.17 -29.14 3.55
C SER A 94 -3.72 -29.99 4.74
N GLN A 95 -2.54 -30.59 4.61
CA GLN A 95 -1.91 -31.33 5.71
C GLN A 95 -1.63 -30.47 6.95
N TRP A 96 -1.50 -29.18 6.78
CA TRP A 96 -1.21 -28.25 7.87
C TRP A 96 -2.40 -28.15 8.86
N LEU A 97 -3.60 -28.51 8.42
CA LEU A 97 -4.80 -28.49 9.22
C LEU A 97 -4.99 -29.79 10.05
N SER A 98 -5.02 -30.94 9.37
CA SER A 98 -5.31 -32.24 10.02
C SER A 98 -4.07 -33.09 10.30
N GLY A 99 -2.91 -32.74 9.70
CA GLY A 99 -1.71 -33.58 9.69
C GLY A 99 -1.62 -34.52 8.50
N VAL A 100 -2.72 -34.70 7.76
CA VAL A 100 -2.80 -35.59 6.58
C VAL A 100 -3.48 -34.86 5.43
N GLN A 101 -2.78 -34.70 4.30
CA GLN A 101 -3.37 -34.07 3.12
C GLN A 101 -4.56 -34.87 2.61
N GLY A 102 -5.63 -34.18 2.24
CA GLY A 102 -6.91 -34.77 1.81
C GLY A 102 -7.88 -35.07 2.96
N GLN A 103 -7.44 -35.00 4.22
CA GLN A 103 -8.29 -35.21 5.39
C GLN A 103 -8.81 -33.89 5.93
N ALA A 104 -10.13 -33.74 6.02
CA ALA A 104 -10.77 -32.58 6.65
C ALA A 104 -10.39 -32.44 8.13
N ALA A 105 -10.55 -31.22 8.66
CA ALA A 105 -10.47 -30.99 10.09
C ALA A 105 -11.55 -31.75 10.85
N ASP A 106 -11.31 -31.92 12.17
CA ASP A 106 -12.28 -32.53 13.07
C ASP A 106 -13.64 -31.84 12.99
N GLY A 107 -14.73 -32.66 13.03
CA GLY A 107 -16.10 -32.16 12.99
C GLY A 107 -16.51 -31.41 11.72
N GLY A 108 -15.70 -31.45 10.64
CA GLY A 108 -15.96 -30.71 9.41
C GLY A 108 -15.76 -29.20 9.54
N PHE A 109 -14.91 -28.77 10.45
CA PHE A 109 -14.57 -27.36 10.67
C PHE A 109 -14.05 -26.71 9.39
N ASP A 110 -14.62 -25.57 9.02
CA ASP A 110 -14.20 -24.75 7.87
C ASP A 110 -13.41 -23.54 8.36
N PRO A 111 -12.07 -23.56 8.19
CA PRO A 111 -11.20 -22.47 8.62
C PRO A 111 -11.53 -21.11 8.04
N LEU A 112 -11.80 -21.06 6.74
CA LEU A 112 -12.04 -19.78 6.04
C LEU A 112 -13.37 -19.16 6.45
N ASP A 113 -14.43 -19.98 6.61
CA ASP A 113 -15.72 -19.49 7.11
C ASP A 113 -15.60 -18.96 8.56
N CYS A 114 -14.87 -19.69 9.41
CA CYS A 114 -14.59 -19.24 10.77
C CYS A 114 -13.89 -17.87 10.81
N TYR A 115 -12.79 -17.70 10.07
CA TYR A 115 -12.09 -16.41 10.01
C TYR A 115 -12.95 -15.30 9.41
N LEU A 116 -13.78 -15.58 8.41
CA LEU A 116 -14.71 -14.60 7.84
C LEU A 116 -15.72 -14.09 8.86
N GLN A 117 -16.29 -14.98 9.67
CA GLN A 117 -17.22 -14.59 10.73
C GLN A 117 -16.52 -13.72 11.78
N LEU A 118 -15.39 -14.18 12.30
CA LEU A 118 -14.61 -13.47 13.32
C LEU A 118 -14.10 -12.09 12.83
N CYS A 119 -13.59 -12.01 11.62
CA CYS A 119 -13.13 -10.74 11.04
C CYS A 119 -14.29 -9.76 10.84
N ARG A 120 -15.45 -10.24 10.38
CA ARG A 120 -16.65 -9.41 10.23
C ARG A 120 -17.11 -8.84 11.58
N GLU A 121 -17.17 -9.66 12.63
CA GLU A 121 -17.52 -9.23 13.98
C GLU A 121 -16.50 -8.23 14.55
N ALA A 122 -15.23 -8.41 14.26
CA ALA A 122 -14.17 -7.51 14.66
C ALA A 122 -14.06 -6.24 13.81
N GLY A 123 -14.75 -6.17 12.66
CA GLY A 123 -14.63 -5.07 11.69
C GLY A 123 -13.29 -5.05 10.96
N LEU A 124 -12.71 -6.23 10.69
CA LEU A 124 -11.47 -6.42 9.94
C LEU A 124 -11.80 -6.93 8.53
N GLN A 125 -11.02 -6.52 7.53
CA GLN A 125 -11.02 -7.14 6.21
C GLN A 125 -10.29 -8.48 6.25
N LEU A 126 -10.78 -9.45 5.47
CA LEU A 126 -10.11 -10.73 5.27
C LEU A 126 -9.75 -10.93 3.79
N HIS A 127 -8.44 -10.99 3.53
CA HIS A 127 -7.90 -11.32 2.21
C HIS A 127 -7.46 -12.77 2.17
N ALA A 128 -7.98 -13.54 1.20
CA ALA A 128 -7.57 -14.92 1.00
C ALA A 128 -6.22 -14.95 0.26
N TRP A 129 -5.17 -15.36 0.96
CA TRP A 129 -3.85 -15.51 0.38
C TRP A 129 -3.66 -16.90 -0.20
N ILE A 130 -3.37 -16.97 -1.49
CA ILE A 130 -3.08 -18.20 -2.24
C ILE A 130 -1.66 -18.16 -2.83
N ASN A 131 -0.93 -19.27 -2.73
CA ASN A 131 0.28 -19.49 -3.53
C ASN A 131 -0.12 -20.20 -4.82
N PRO A 132 0.18 -19.66 -6.02
CA PRO A 132 -0.39 -20.22 -7.25
C PRO A 132 0.25 -21.55 -7.71
N TYR A 133 1.56 -21.73 -7.56
CA TYR A 133 2.25 -22.80 -8.28
C TYR A 133 2.88 -23.89 -7.41
N ARG A 134 3.19 -23.58 -6.14
CA ARG A 134 3.86 -24.53 -5.26
C ARG A 134 2.95 -25.69 -4.89
N ILE A 135 3.46 -26.95 -5.07
CA ILE A 135 2.74 -28.18 -4.76
C ILE A 135 3.29 -28.84 -3.49
N THR A 136 4.63 -28.94 -3.36
CA THR A 136 5.24 -29.48 -2.15
C THR A 136 6.18 -28.47 -1.51
N ARG A 137 6.50 -28.69 -0.26
CA ARG A 137 7.40 -27.81 0.52
C ARG A 137 8.57 -28.58 1.14
N LYS A 138 8.40 -29.88 1.33
CA LYS A 138 9.45 -30.77 1.82
C LYS A 138 10.22 -31.28 0.61
N ALA A 139 11.51 -30.98 0.56
CA ALA A 139 12.42 -31.48 -0.47
C ALA A 139 12.47 -33.02 -0.49
N ALA A 140 12.51 -33.59 -1.68
CA ALA A 140 12.66 -35.02 -1.94
C ALA A 140 13.89 -35.27 -2.82
N GLU A 141 14.45 -36.47 -2.74
CA GLU A 141 15.62 -36.84 -3.52
C GLU A 141 15.26 -37.23 -4.98
N SER A 142 13.98 -37.54 -5.22
CA SER A 142 13.50 -37.85 -6.57
C SER A 142 12.07 -37.37 -6.78
N ARG A 143 11.69 -37.26 -8.05
CA ARG A 143 10.33 -36.92 -8.50
C ARG A 143 9.28 -37.86 -7.92
N GLU A 144 9.57 -39.18 -7.90
CA GLU A 144 8.68 -40.20 -7.35
C GLU A 144 8.46 -40.02 -5.85
N GLN A 145 9.52 -39.73 -5.11
CA GLN A 145 9.42 -39.44 -3.67
C GLN A 145 8.66 -38.17 -3.40
N ALA A 146 8.82 -37.15 -4.25
CA ALA A 146 8.05 -35.88 -4.12
C ALA A 146 6.55 -36.14 -4.36
N PHE A 147 6.17 -36.89 -5.39
CA PHE A 147 4.78 -37.28 -5.63
C PHE A 147 4.20 -38.18 -4.54
N ALA A 148 5.03 -39.01 -3.89
CA ALA A 148 4.59 -39.85 -2.78
C ALA A 148 4.16 -39.06 -1.55
N GLN A 149 4.51 -37.77 -1.43
CA GLN A 149 4.05 -36.88 -0.37
C GLN A 149 2.58 -36.44 -0.55
N LEU A 150 2.03 -36.56 -1.77
CA LEU A 150 0.68 -36.09 -2.10
C LEU A 150 -0.35 -37.18 -1.81
N CYS A 151 -1.55 -36.80 -1.36
CA CYS A 151 -2.67 -37.72 -1.24
C CYS A 151 -3.08 -38.30 -2.62
N PRO A 152 -3.71 -39.48 -2.67
CA PRO A 152 -4.06 -40.13 -3.94
C PRO A 152 -4.93 -39.27 -4.87
N GLU A 153 -5.83 -38.47 -4.30
CA GLU A 153 -6.81 -37.64 -5.02
C GLU A 153 -6.22 -36.30 -5.48
N HIS A 154 -4.97 -35.99 -5.10
CA HIS A 154 -4.38 -34.69 -5.44
C HIS A 154 -4.31 -34.49 -6.97
N PRO A 155 -4.80 -33.34 -7.52
CA PRO A 155 -4.85 -33.10 -8.97
C PRO A 155 -3.49 -33.26 -9.67
N ALA A 156 -2.39 -32.89 -9.02
CA ALA A 156 -1.03 -33.05 -9.55
C ALA A 156 -0.65 -34.51 -9.83
N ARG A 157 -1.23 -35.50 -9.12
CA ARG A 157 -1.01 -36.94 -9.40
C ARG A 157 -1.75 -37.40 -10.62
N GLN A 158 -2.86 -36.76 -10.98
CA GLN A 158 -3.67 -37.07 -12.14
C GLN A 158 -3.18 -36.38 -13.41
N ARG A 159 -2.41 -35.28 -13.24
CA ARG A 159 -1.90 -34.41 -14.29
C ARG A 159 -0.39 -34.21 -14.15
N THR A 160 0.36 -35.31 -14.12
CA THR A 160 1.81 -35.27 -13.88
C THR A 160 2.58 -34.48 -14.95
N GLU A 161 1.99 -34.33 -16.15
CA GLU A 161 2.50 -33.51 -17.24
C GLU A 161 2.43 -32.00 -16.99
N TRP A 162 1.65 -31.57 -15.99
CA TRP A 162 1.56 -30.18 -15.56
C TRP A 162 2.60 -29.81 -14.51
N VAL A 163 3.39 -30.78 -14.05
CA VAL A 163 4.22 -30.67 -12.84
C VAL A 163 5.69 -30.77 -13.18
N VAL A 164 6.47 -29.83 -12.72
CA VAL A 164 7.93 -29.82 -12.74
C VAL A 164 8.47 -30.21 -11.37
N PHE A 165 9.42 -31.16 -11.36
CA PHE A 165 10.25 -31.45 -10.21
C PHE A 165 11.50 -30.57 -10.30
N HIS A 166 11.60 -29.60 -9.40
CA HIS A 166 12.64 -28.58 -9.43
C HIS A 166 13.90 -29.03 -8.66
N THR A 167 15.01 -28.35 -8.90
CA THR A 167 16.32 -28.63 -8.29
C THR A 167 16.36 -28.50 -6.78
N ASP A 168 15.42 -27.74 -6.19
CA ASP A 168 15.19 -27.64 -4.73
C ASP A 168 14.53 -28.89 -4.11
N GLY A 169 14.21 -29.89 -4.92
CA GLY A 169 13.55 -31.14 -4.49
C GLY A 169 12.03 -31.03 -4.32
N CYS A 170 11.41 -29.92 -4.74
CA CYS A 170 9.99 -29.69 -4.63
C CYS A 170 9.26 -29.81 -5.98
N LEU A 171 7.95 -30.00 -5.91
CA LEU A 171 7.05 -30.00 -7.06
C LEU A 171 6.39 -28.64 -7.21
N TYR A 172 6.30 -28.19 -8.45
CA TYR A 172 5.60 -26.98 -8.85
C TYR A 172 4.71 -27.22 -10.05
N TYR A 173 3.57 -26.59 -10.14
CA TYR A 173 2.85 -26.47 -11.38
C TYR A 173 3.66 -25.63 -12.38
N ASP A 174 3.62 -25.98 -13.65
CA ASP A 174 4.29 -25.26 -14.72
C ASP A 174 3.49 -24.03 -15.14
N PRO A 175 3.97 -22.79 -14.82
CA PRO A 175 3.22 -21.56 -15.09
C PRO A 175 3.01 -21.28 -16.58
N GLY A 176 3.84 -21.87 -17.45
CA GLY A 176 3.75 -21.70 -18.90
C GLY A 176 2.59 -22.47 -19.55
N ARG A 177 1.95 -23.40 -18.83
CA ARG A 177 0.86 -24.22 -19.36
C ARG A 177 -0.49 -23.51 -19.28
N PRO A 178 -1.22 -23.36 -20.40
CA PRO A 178 -2.57 -22.79 -20.39
C PRO A 178 -3.55 -23.55 -19.48
N GLU A 179 -3.41 -24.86 -19.39
CA GLU A 179 -4.25 -25.74 -18.57
C GLU A 179 -4.05 -25.47 -17.07
N VAL A 180 -2.80 -25.19 -16.64
CA VAL A 180 -2.49 -24.82 -15.26
C VAL A 180 -3.12 -23.47 -14.91
N ARG A 181 -3.03 -22.48 -15.80
CA ARG A 181 -3.71 -21.21 -15.63
C ARG A 181 -5.23 -21.38 -15.51
N GLN A 182 -5.84 -22.19 -16.36
CA GLN A 182 -7.27 -22.45 -16.30
C GLN A 182 -7.68 -23.15 -15.00
N MET A 183 -6.89 -24.11 -14.54
CA MET A 183 -7.10 -24.77 -13.24
C MET A 183 -7.07 -23.77 -12.09
N LEU A 184 -6.06 -22.89 -12.05
CA LEU A 184 -5.93 -21.86 -11.01
C LEU A 184 -7.09 -20.86 -11.03
N LEU A 185 -7.59 -20.50 -12.21
CA LEU A 185 -8.79 -19.67 -12.34
C LEU A 185 -10.03 -20.37 -11.78
N SER A 186 -10.19 -21.69 -12.03
CA SER A 186 -11.30 -22.46 -11.46
C SER A 186 -11.23 -22.54 -9.94
N VAL A 187 -10.04 -22.74 -9.37
CA VAL A 187 -9.81 -22.71 -7.90
C VAL A 187 -10.19 -21.36 -7.31
N ALA A 188 -9.74 -20.26 -7.93
CA ALA A 188 -10.06 -18.91 -7.46
C ALA A 188 -11.55 -18.59 -7.62
N GLU A 189 -12.18 -19.04 -8.71
CA GLU A 189 -13.62 -18.85 -8.95
C GLU A 189 -14.46 -19.57 -7.90
N GLU A 190 -14.14 -20.82 -7.57
CA GLU A 190 -14.77 -21.59 -6.50
C GLU A 190 -14.67 -20.86 -5.16
N LEU A 191 -13.46 -20.41 -4.79
CA LEU A 191 -13.21 -19.67 -3.55
C LEU A 191 -14.07 -18.40 -3.48
N LEU A 192 -14.01 -17.57 -4.52
CA LEU A 192 -14.73 -16.28 -4.58
C LEU A 192 -16.26 -16.45 -4.61
N GLN A 193 -16.79 -17.51 -5.21
CA GLN A 193 -18.23 -17.81 -5.21
C GLN A 193 -18.71 -18.27 -3.85
N ARG A 194 -17.93 -19.10 -3.17
CA ARG A 194 -18.30 -19.73 -1.90
C ARG A 194 -18.09 -18.81 -0.70
N TYR A 195 -17.02 -18.03 -0.70
CA TYR A 195 -16.60 -17.24 0.46
C TYR A 195 -16.62 -15.73 0.19
N PRO A 196 -17.32 -14.94 1.04
CA PRO A 196 -17.38 -13.48 0.89
C PRO A 196 -16.12 -12.79 1.44
N VAL A 197 -14.96 -13.15 0.89
CA VAL A 197 -13.69 -12.49 1.20
C VAL A 197 -13.66 -11.05 0.67
N ASP A 198 -12.94 -10.16 1.36
CA ASP A 198 -12.75 -8.78 0.94
C ASP A 198 -11.69 -8.65 -0.16
N GLY A 199 -10.79 -9.62 -0.27
CA GLY A 199 -9.79 -9.64 -1.32
C GLY A 199 -9.22 -11.02 -1.61
N LEU A 200 -8.67 -11.16 -2.83
CA LEU A 200 -7.80 -12.26 -3.25
C LEU A 200 -6.36 -11.76 -3.31
N HIS A 201 -5.42 -12.52 -2.76
CA HIS A 201 -4.03 -12.11 -2.63
C HIS A 201 -3.06 -13.19 -3.10
N LEU A 202 -2.06 -12.81 -3.92
CA LEU A 202 -0.92 -13.66 -4.26
C LEU A 202 0.33 -13.20 -3.51
N ASP A 203 1.22 -14.15 -3.20
CA ASP A 203 2.56 -13.87 -2.67
C ASP A 203 3.61 -13.62 -3.78
N ASP A 204 4.89 -13.83 -3.49
CA ASP A 204 6.03 -13.63 -4.39
C ASP A 204 6.53 -14.92 -5.06
N TYR A 205 5.92 -16.08 -4.76
CA TYR A 205 6.38 -17.36 -5.26
C TYR A 205 5.74 -17.72 -6.61
N PHE A 206 6.32 -17.22 -7.70
CA PHE A 206 5.97 -17.57 -9.07
C PHE A 206 6.89 -18.67 -9.59
N TYR A 207 7.86 -18.36 -10.44
CA TYR A 207 8.92 -19.34 -10.74
C TYR A 207 9.89 -19.44 -9.56
N PRO A 208 10.31 -20.66 -9.16
CA PRO A 208 11.25 -20.83 -8.04
C PRO A 208 12.67 -20.35 -8.37
N GLY A 209 13.03 -20.33 -9.66
CA GLY A 209 14.33 -19.89 -10.14
C GLY A 209 14.44 -19.92 -11.66
N SER A 210 15.58 -19.47 -12.18
CA SER A 210 15.87 -19.43 -13.62
C SER A 210 16.13 -20.82 -14.23
N ASP A 211 16.48 -21.80 -13.39
CA ASP A 211 16.76 -23.20 -13.74
C ASP A 211 15.51 -24.10 -13.79
N PHE A 212 14.33 -23.50 -13.92
CA PHE A 212 13.07 -24.23 -14.04
C PHE A 212 12.98 -24.98 -15.35
N ALA A 213 12.69 -26.30 -15.28
CA ALA A 213 12.71 -27.21 -16.42
C ALA A 213 11.38 -27.17 -17.20
N ASP A 214 11.17 -26.12 -17.97
CA ASP A 214 9.97 -25.90 -18.81
C ASP A 214 10.29 -25.79 -20.32
N GLU A 215 11.40 -26.35 -20.80
CA GLU A 215 11.82 -26.25 -22.19
C GLU A 215 10.81 -26.88 -23.17
N GLU A 216 10.12 -27.94 -22.74
CA GLU A 216 9.06 -28.56 -23.56
C GLU A 216 7.85 -27.62 -23.66
N THR A 217 7.47 -27.01 -22.55
CA THR A 217 6.36 -26.05 -22.49
C THR A 217 6.66 -24.81 -23.34
N PHE A 218 7.88 -24.26 -23.25
CA PHE A 218 8.30 -23.16 -24.11
C PHE A 218 8.28 -23.54 -25.59
N ARG A 219 8.71 -24.75 -25.95
CA ARG A 219 8.66 -25.24 -27.35
C ARG A 219 7.23 -25.35 -27.88
N ASN A 220 6.29 -25.72 -27.01
CA ASN A 220 4.88 -25.92 -27.40
C ASN A 220 4.08 -24.62 -27.43
N TYR A 221 4.36 -23.65 -26.53
CA TYR A 221 3.55 -22.47 -26.32
C TYR A 221 4.32 -21.15 -26.43
N GLY A 222 5.64 -21.19 -26.58
CA GLY A 222 6.50 -20.01 -26.57
C GLY A 222 6.81 -19.40 -27.94
N GLY A 223 6.19 -19.90 -29.03
CA GLY A 223 6.55 -19.55 -30.41
C GLY A 223 6.45 -18.08 -30.78
N ASP A 224 5.66 -17.31 -30.04
CA ASP A 224 5.47 -15.87 -30.26
C ASP A 224 6.43 -14.98 -29.43
N TYR A 225 7.32 -15.60 -28.61
CA TYR A 225 8.20 -14.89 -27.70
C TYR A 225 9.68 -15.00 -28.13
N GLU A 226 10.43 -13.91 -27.97
CA GLU A 226 11.84 -13.85 -28.36
C GLU A 226 12.74 -14.68 -27.43
N SER A 227 12.35 -14.86 -26.18
CA SER A 227 13.10 -15.63 -25.20
C SER A 227 12.20 -16.42 -24.25
N VAL A 228 12.78 -17.44 -23.59
CA VAL A 228 12.10 -18.18 -22.52
C VAL A 228 11.73 -17.26 -21.34
N GLY A 229 12.56 -16.23 -21.06
CA GLY A 229 12.29 -15.26 -20.02
C GLY A 229 11.04 -14.42 -20.32
N ASP A 230 10.86 -13.98 -21.57
CA ASP A 230 9.67 -13.24 -22.01
C ASP A 230 8.42 -14.10 -21.95
N PHE A 231 8.51 -15.35 -22.36
CA PHE A 231 7.42 -16.32 -22.25
C PHE A 231 6.99 -16.55 -20.79
N ARG A 232 7.96 -16.75 -19.88
CA ARG A 232 7.70 -16.94 -18.45
C ARG A 232 7.01 -15.72 -17.83
N ARG A 233 7.51 -14.50 -18.08
CA ARG A 233 6.90 -13.25 -17.64
C ARG A 233 5.50 -13.06 -18.19
N ALA A 234 5.30 -13.36 -19.47
CA ALA A 234 3.98 -13.27 -20.09
C ALA A 234 3.00 -14.28 -19.47
N SER A 235 3.46 -15.50 -19.15
CA SER A 235 2.65 -16.54 -18.53
C SER A 235 2.19 -16.14 -17.12
N VAL A 236 3.08 -15.60 -16.30
CA VAL A 236 2.76 -15.10 -14.95
C VAL A 236 1.85 -13.87 -15.05
N THR A 237 2.17 -12.90 -15.91
CA THR A 237 1.33 -11.71 -16.13
C THR A 237 -0.07 -12.08 -16.60
N GLY A 238 -0.18 -13.10 -17.48
CA GLY A 238 -1.47 -13.60 -17.95
C GLY A 238 -2.33 -14.23 -16.86
N LEU A 239 -1.72 -14.88 -15.85
CA LEU A 239 -2.45 -15.34 -14.67
C LEU A 239 -2.91 -14.16 -13.80
N VAL A 240 -2.01 -13.20 -13.51
CA VAL A 240 -2.32 -12.02 -12.69
C VAL A 240 -3.48 -11.22 -13.29
N ALA A 241 -3.42 -10.91 -14.58
CA ALA A 241 -4.49 -10.20 -15.28
C ALA A 241 -5.83 -10.96 -15.21
N ALA A 242 -5.81 -12.27 -15.50
CA ALA A 242 -7.02 -13.08 -15.51
C ALA A 242 -7.64 -13.25 -14.10
N LEU A 243 -6.83 -13.29 -13.03
CA LEU A 243 -7.33 -13.33 -11.65
C LEU A 243 -7.95 -11.97 -11.23
N GLY A 244 -7.39 -10.85 -11.64
CA GLY A 244 -7.99 -9.53 -11.43
C GLY A 244 -9.36 -9.42 -12.09
N GLU A 245 -9.46 -9.74 -13.38
CA GLU A 245 -10.73 -9.77 -14.11
C GLU A 245 -11.74 -10.75 -13.49
N LEU A 246 -11.29 -11.94 -13.08
CA LEU A 246 -12.11 -12.95 -12.43
C LEU A 246 -12.67 -12.43 -11.10
N THR A 247 -11.81 -11.84 -10.26
CA THR A 247 -12.20 -11.32 -8.95
C THR A 247 -13.33 -10.29 -9.08
N HIS A 248 -13.17 -9.32 -9.95
CA HIS A 248 -14.19 -8.29 -10.17
C HIS A 248 -15.48 -8.85 -10.80
N ARG A 249 -15.36 -9.84 -11.69
CA ARG A 249 -16.53 -10.48 -12.31
C ARG A 249 -17.36 -11.30 -11.32
N VAL A 250 -16.69 -12.09 -10.48
CA VAL A 250 -17.37 -13.01 -9.55
C VAL A 250 -17.81 -12.27 -8.29
N ARG A 251 -16.99 -11.35 -7.81
CA ARG A 251 -17.25 -10.57 -6.59
C ARG A 251 -16.86 -9.10 -6.77
N PRO A 252 -17.76 -8.27 -7.31
CA PRO A 252 -17.44 -6.86 -7.67
C PRO A 252 -16.97 -5.98 -6.49
N GLY A 253 -17.23 -6.40 -5.24
CA GLY A 253 -16.78 -5.68 -4.05
C GLY A 253 -15.45 -6.15 -3.48
N ALA A 254 -14.88 -7.25 -3.99
CA ALA A 254 -13.57 -7.75 -3.57
C ALA A 254 -12.46 -7.11 -4.40
N VAL A 255 -11.27 -6.98 -3.79
CA VAL A 255 -10.08 -6.46 -4.44
C VAL A 255 -9.06 -7.58 -4.72
N PHE A 256 -8.25 -7.40 -5.75
CA PHE A 256 -7.17 -8.33 -6.10
C PHE A 256 -5.81 -7.65 -5.96
N GLY A 257 -4.85 -8.33 -5.34
CA GLY A 257 -3.50 -7.80 -5.21
C GLY A 257 -2.42 -8.85 -5.04
N VAL A 258 -1.18 -8.37 -5.10
CA VAL A 258 0.03 -9.21 -5.06
C VAL A 258 1.06 -8.60 -4.12
N SER A 259 1.81 -9.44 -3.40
CA SER A 259 2.98 -9.03 -2.63
C SER A 259 4.28 -9.56 -3.25
N PRO A 260 4.81 -8.92 -4.30
CA PRO A 260 6.04 -9.35 -4.95
C PRO A 260 7.27 -9.09 -4.08
N ALA A 261 8.40 -9.71 -4.42
CA ALA A 261 9.69 -9.34 -3.86
C ALA A 261 9.96 -7.83 -4.04
N GLY A 262 10.62 -7.22 -3.07
CA GLY A 262 10.79 -5.77 -3.00
C GLY A 262 11.55 -5.17 -4.18
N ILE A 263 12.56 -5.86 -4.72
CA ILE A 263 13.33 -5.41 -5.90
C ILE A 263 12.76 -6.03 -7.17
N TRP A 264 12.16 -5.18 -8.03
CA TRP A 264 11.72 -5.62 -9.36
C TRP A 264 12.91 -5.90 -10.27
N ALA A 265 13.77 -4.92 -10.49
CA ALA A 265 15.06 -5.00 -11.17
C ALA A 265 16.01 -3.95 -10.58
N THR A 266 17.32 -4.12 -10.78
CA THR A 266 18.33 -3.13 -10.40
C THR A 266 18.69 -2.25 -11.59
N ALA A 267 19.07 -1.00 -11.36
CA ALA A 267 19.45 -0.05 -12.40
C ALA A 267 20.67 -0.51 -13.23
N ASP A 268 21.51 -1.37 -12.68
CA ASP A 268 22.65 -1.98 -13.40
C ASP A 268 22.18 -2.97 -14.50
N HIS A 269 21.00 -3.59 -14.36
CA HIS A 269 20.47 -4.56 -15.31
C HIS A 269 19.36 -4.00 -16.20
N ASP A 270 18.59 -3.04 -15.67
CA ASP A 270 17.47 -2.43 -16.39
C ASP A 270 17.41 -0.94 -16.07
N PRO A 271 17.39 -0.03 -17.07
CA PRO A 271 17.34 1.42 -16.84
C PRO A 271 16.06 1.89 -16.12
N LEU A 272 15.03 1.03 -16.03
CA LEU A 272 13.80 1.27 -15.26
C LEU A 272 13.88 0.68 -13.84
N GLY A 273 14.97 0.01 -13.50
CA GLY A 273 15.22 -0.60 -12.20
C GLY A 273 15.52 0.42 -11.10
N ALA A 274 15.57 -0.08 -9.86
CA ALA A 274 15.94 0.72 -8.69
C ALA A 274 17.47 0.84 -8.56
N GLU A 275 17.94 1.96 -8.03
CA GLU A 275 19.36 2.20 -7.67
C GLU A 275 19.75 1.37 -6.44
N THR A 276 19.81 0.05 -6.61
CA THR A 276 20.03 -0.90 -5.53
C THR A 276 20.72 -2.18 -6.03
N ARG A 277 20.93 -3.15 -5.12
CA ARG A 277 21.47 -4.47 -5.40
C ARG A 277 20.64 -5.54 -4.71
N GLY A 278 20.60 -6.73 -5.26
CA GLY A 278 19.88 -7.89 -4.68
C GLY A 278 19.22 -8.77 -5.73
N GLY A 279 18.49 -9.78 -5.28
CA GLY A 279 17.66 -10.64 -6.15
C GLY A 279 16.54 -9.82 -6.79
N GLN A 280 16.24 -10.12 -8.04
CA GLN A 280 15.37 -9.32 -8.91
C GLN A 280 14.15 -10.13 -9.35
N SER A 281 12.97 -9.78 -8.91
CA SER A 281 11.76 -10.56 -9.21
C SER A 281 11.48 -10.69 -10.72
N TYR A 282 11.85 -9.69 -11.51
CA TYR A 282 11.71 -9.69 -12.98
C TYR A 282 12.58 -10.74 -13.67
N TYR A 283 13.83 -10.92 -13.22
CA TYR A 283 14.80 -11.84 -13.82
C TYR A 283 14.80 -13.22 -13.14
N ASP A 284 14.68 -13.25 -11.81
CA ASP A 284 14.85 -14.47 -11.03
C ASP A 284 13.56 -15.26 -10.88
N HIS A 285 12.41 -14.56 -10.80
CA HIS A 285 11.09 -15.17 -10.59
C HIS A 285 10.10 -14.88 -11.72
N TYR A 286 10.55 -14.18 -12.77
CA TYR A 286 9.75 -13.79 -13.95
C TYR A 286 8.45 -13.06 -13.60
N ALA A 287 8.48 -12.29 -12.53
CA ALA A 287 7.37 -11.49 -12.01
C ALA A 287 7.52 -10.03 -12.45
N ASP A 288 6.81 -9.63 -13.51
CA ASP A 288 6.83 -8.25 -14.01
C ASP A 288 5.85 -7.37 -13.22
N SER A 289 6.10 -7.27 -11.90
CA SER A 289 5.25 -6.57 -10.96
C SER A 289 5.14 -5.05 -11.24
N ARG A 290 6.16 -4.45 -11.85
CA ARG A 290 6.10 -3.08 -12.35
C ARG A 290 5.03 -2.94 -13.45
N ARG A 291 4.97 -3.84 -14.39
CA ARG A 291 3.96 -3.88 -15.45
C ARG A 291 2.54 -4.03 -14.87
N TRP A 292 2.36 -4.92 -13.88
CA TRP A 292 1.05 -5.14 -13.26
C TRP A 292 0.47 -3.86 -12.64
N VAL A 293 1.34 -3.02 -12.05
CA VAL A 293 0.95 -1.71 -11.54
C VAL A 293 0.68 -0.72 -12.67
N ARG A 294 1.56 -0.64 -13.67
CA ARG A 294 1.44 0.36 -14.75
C ARG A 294 0.26 0.11 -15.69
N GLU A 295 -0.12 -1.16 -15.88
CA GLU A 295 -1.28 -1.58 -16.66
C GLU A 295 -2.55 -1.76 -15.79
N GLU A 296 -2.45 -1.47 -14.48
CA GLU A 296 -3.56 -1.56 -13.51
C GLU A 296 -4.24 -2.96 -13.49
N LEU A 297 -3.41 -4.02 -13.58
CA LEU A 297 -3.87 -5.42 -13.55
C LEU A 297 -4.22 -5.90 -12.14
N VAL A 298 -3.90 -5.11 -11.12
CA VAL A 298 -4.13 -5.35 -9.70
C VAL A 298 -4.75 -4.10 -9.06
N ASP A 299 -5.55 -4.27 -8.01
CA ASP A 299 -6.11 -3.15 -7.25
C ASP A 299 -5.10 -2.60 -6.24
N TYR A 300 -4.22 -3.47 -5.75
CA TYR A 300 -3.15 -3.09 -4.84
C TYR A 300 -1.89 -3.93 -5.06
N ILE A 301 -0.76 -3.36 -4.67
CA ILE A 301 0.55 -4.02 -4.66
C ILE A 301 1.20 -3.84 -3.29
N ILE A 302 1.83 -4.93 -2.78
CA ILE A 302 2.52 -4.92 -1.47
C ILE A 302 3.96 -5.40 -1.65
N PRO A 303 4.87 -4.60 -2.23
CA PRO A 303 6.27 -5.00 -2.34
C PRO A 303 6.87 -5.28 -0.95
N GLN A 304 7.58 -6.39 -0.83
CA GLN A 304 8.22 -6.86 0.40
C GLN A 304 9.56 -6.13 0.59
N ILE A 305 9.52 -4.92 1.15
CA ILE A 305 10.72 -4.12 1.41
C ILE A 305 11.30 -4.52 2.76
N TYR A 306 12.05 -5.63 2.77
CA TYR A 306 12.54 -6.28 3.98
C TYR A 306 13.98 -5.87 4.37
N TRP A 307 14.38 -4.65 4.05
CA TRP A 307 15.67 -4.07 4.44
C TRP A 307 15.47 -2.88 5.38
N GLU A 308 16.49 -2.56 6.15
CA GLU A 308 16.50 -1.39 7.04
C GLU A 308 16.72 -0.08 6.28
N ILE A 309 16.36 1.01 6.92
CA ILE A 309 16.72 2.36 6.47
C ILE A 309 18.24 2.51 6.59
N GLY A 310 18.90 2.88 5.48
CA GLY A 310 20.35 3.02 5.37
C GLY A 310 21.10 1.73 5.05
N ALA A 311 20.41 0.64 4.65
CA ALA A 311 21.05 -0.60 4.21
C ALA A 311 21.94 -0.37 2.97
N ALA A 312 23.02 -1.15 2.86
CA ALA A 312 23.94 -1.07 1.71
C ALA A 312 23.33 -1.66 0.40
N SER A 313 22.29 -2.47 0.51
CA SER A 313 21.54 -3.01 -0.62
C SER A 313 20.06 -3.11 -0.24
N GLY A 314 19.16 -2.90 -1.20
CA GLY A 314 17.70 -2.88 -0.92
C GLY A 314 17.29 -1.76 0.02
N GLU A 315 18.03 -0.67 0.11
CA GLU A 315 17.81 0.40 1.05
C GLU A 315 16.35 0.85 1.07
N TYR A 316 15.76 0.89 2.26
CA TYR A 316 14.31 1.02 2.44
C TYR A 316 13.72 2.26 1.76
N GLN A 317 14.34 3.44 1.93
CA GLN A 317 13.83 4.68 1.34
C GLN A 317 13.94 4.65 -0.18
N THR A 318 15.05 4.18 -0.71
CA THR A 318 15.26 4.01 -2.16
C THR A 318 14.18 3.13 -2.78
N MET A 319 13.85 2.02 -2.10
CA MET A 319 12.81 1.11 -2.58
C MET A 319 11.40 1.70 -2.45
N LEU A 320 11.11 2.39 -1.35
CA LEU A 320 9.83 3.08 -1.15
C LEU A 320 9.61 4.16 -2.22
N ASP A 321 10.66 4.95 -2.54
CA ASP A 321 10.59 6.01 -3.54
C ASP A 321 10.42 5.43 -4.95
N TRP A 322 11.13 4.34 -5.26
CA TRP A 322 11.00 3.66 -6.55
C TRP A 322 9.58 3.12 -6.76
N TRP A 323 9.02 2.40 -5.78
CA TRP A 323 7.65 1.88 -5.84
C TRP A 323 6.61 2.99 -5.87
N SER A 324 6.85 4.07 -5.12
CA SER A 324 6.00 5.27 -5.19
C SER A 324 6.01 5.88 -6.59
N GLY A 325 7.18 5.92 -7.25
CA GLY A 325 7.29 6.34 -8.65
C GLY A 325 6.54 5.42 -9.61
N VAL A 326 6.58 4.10 -9.39
CA VAL A 326 5.86 3.11 -10.19
C VAL A 326 4.34 3.24 -10.03
N ALA A 327 3.85 3.39 -8.80
CA ALA A 327 2.41 3.47 -8.52
C ALA A 327 1.81 4.87 -8.75
N ARG A 328 2.65 5.89 -8.82
CA ARG A 328 2.21 7.27 -9.09
C ARG A 328 1.44 7.35 -10.41
N ASP A 329 0.33 8.07 -10.38
CA ASP A 329 -0.55 8.26 -11.54
C ASP A 329 -1.27 6.96 -12.00
N THR A 330 -1.40 5.96 -11.13
CA THR A 330 -2.24 4.77 -11.33
C THR A 330 -3.36 4.72 -10.28
N GLN A 331 -4.35 3.85 -10.48
CA GLN A 331 -5.39 3.58 -9.47
C GLN A 331 -4.94 2.53 -8.45
N VAL A 332 -3.80 1.87 -8.69
CA VAL A 332 -3.27 0.79 -7.84
C VAL A 332 -2.84 1.37 -6.49
N LYS A 333 -3.32 0.78 -5.42
CA LYS A 333 -2.92 1.16 -4.05
C LYS A 333 -1.57 0.56 -3.72
N LEU A 334 -0.62 1.40 -3.31
CA LEU A 334 0.68 0.96 -2.84
C LEU A 334 0.64 0.78 -1.31
N TYR A 335 0.79 -0.45 -0.87
CA TYR A 335 1.06 -0.80 0.53
C TYR A 335 2.47 -1.37 0.62
N ILE A 336 3.09 -1.35 1.79
CA ILE A 336 4.46 -1.83 1.96
C ILE A 336 4.49 -3.02 2.91
N GLY A 337 5.12 -4.12 2.46
CA GLY A 337 5.42 -5.27 3.30
C GLY A 337 6.60 -4.99 4.22
N LEU A 338 6.41 -5.17 5.53
CA LEU A 338 7.42 -4.90 6.55
C LEU A 338 7.88 -6.20 7.24
N ALA A 339 9.20 -6.29 7.48
CA ALA A 339 9.85 -7.48 8.02
C ALA A 339 9.77 -7.55 9.57
N ALA A 340 8.58 -7.73 10.14
CA ALA A 340 8.44 -7.90 11.59
C ALA A 340 9.24 -9.08 12.14
N TYR A 341 9.49 -10.12 11.33
CA TYR A 341 10.30 -11.28 11.73
C TYR A 341 11.76 -10.92 12.05
N LYS A 342 12.32 -9.87 11.42
CA LYS A 342 13.66 -9.40 11.74
C LYS A 342 13.74 -8.84 13.16
N SER A 343 12.69 -8.11 13.59
CA SER A 343 12.60 -7.64 14.97
C SER A 343 12.48 -8.80 15.96
N ALA A 344 11.71 -9.84 15.64
CA ALA A 344 11.56 -11.02 16.50
C ALA A 344 12.84 -11.86 16.63
N GLN A 345 13.72 -11.81 15.62
CA GLN A 345 14.98 -12.57 15.57
C GLN A 345 16.19 -11.76 16.01
N ALA A 346 16.02 -10.46 16.28
CA ALA A 346 17.11 -9.55 16.54
C ALA A 346 17.65 -9.68 17.97
N GLU A 347 18.96 -9.60 18.13
CA GLU A 347 19.61 -9.51 19.43
C GLU A 347 19.50 -8.09 20.01
N GLU A 348 19.49 -8.00 21.34
CA GLU A 348 19.45 -6.73 22.06
C GLU A 348 20.61 -5.82 21.65
N GLY A 349 20.32 -4.55 21.35
CA GLY A 349 21.30 -3.58 20.86
C GLY A 349 21.51 -3.56 19.35
N SER A 350 20.88 -4.47 18.58
CA SER A 350 20.86 -4.40 17.12
C SER A 350 19.80 -3.41 16.62
N LEU A 351 19.96 -2.96 15.38
CA LEU A 351 19.05 -1.99 14.74
C LEU A 351 17.59 -2.49 14.66
N TRP A 352 17.40 -3.81 14.54
CA TRP A 352 16.09 -4.44 14.42
C TRP A 352 15.46 -4.83 15.76
N TYR A 353 16.19 -4.73 16.88
CA TYR A 353 15.65 -5.09 18.17
C TYR A 353 14.54 -4.13 18.62
N GLY A 354 13.42 -4.68 19.09
CA GLY A 354 12.26 -3.88 19.48
C GLY A 354 11.46 -3.38 18.28
N SER A 355 10.83 -2.23 18.44
CA SER A 355 9.92 -1.65 17.42
C SER A 355 10.52 -0.53 16.60
N ASP A 356 11.66 0.02 16.96
CA ASP A 356 12.14 1.32 16.46
C ASP A 356 12.31 1.33 14.94
N GLU A 357 12.90 0.30 14.34
CA GLU A 357 13.06 0.26 12.89
C GLU A 357 11.71 0.16 12.18
N LEU A 358 10.79 -0.69 12.66
CA LEU A 358 9.44 -0.80 12.10
C LEU A 358 8.68 0.53 12.19
N LEU A 359 8.81 1.24 13.32
CA LEU A 359 8.17 2.54 13.52
C LEU A 359 8.76 3.62 12.61
N ARG A 360 10.08 3.61 12.39
CA ARG A 360 10.73 4.50 11.43
C ARG A 360 10.22 4.23 10.01
N GLN A 361 10.12 2.96 9.59
CA GLN A 361 9.59 2.57 8.30
C GLN A 361 8.12 2.96 8.13
N LEU A 362 7.27 2.72 9.14
CA LEU A 362 5.88 3.19 9.15
C LEU A 362 5.77 4.72 9.03
N SER A 363 6.67 5.45 9.69
CA SER A 363 6.72 6.90 9.57
C SER A 363 7.04 7.33 8.14
N ARG A 364 7.96 6.64 7.45
CA ARG A 364 8.27 6.91 6.03
C ARG A 364 7.07 6.64 5.11
N ILE A 365 6.34 5.54 5.33
CA ILE A 365 5.11 5.23 4.60
C ILE A 365 4.08 6.35 4.80
N ARG A 366 3.86 6.79 6.03
CA ARG A 366 2.90 7.85 6.37
C ARG A 366 3.27 9.23 5.82
N LEU A 367 4.55 9.44 5.50
CA LEU A 367 5.05 10.65 4.83
C LEU A 367 4.97 10.57 3.30
N SER A 368 4.83 9.36 2.74
CA SER A 368 4.66 9.19 1.31
C SER A 368 3.32 9.80 0.85
N ASP A 369 3.33 10.41 -0.32
CA ASP A 369 2.12 10.89 -1.01
C ASP A 369 1.43 9.80 -1.85
N VAL A 370 2.03 8.61 -1.93
CA VAL A 370 1.56 7.48 -2.74
C VAL A 370 1.30 6.23 -1.91
N ALA A 371 2.26 5.84 -1.04
CA ALA A 371 2.08 4.69 -0.18
C ALA A 371 1.02 4.99 0.90
N CYS A 372 0.05 4.09 1.05
CA CYS A 372 -1.12 4.30 1.89
C CYS A 372 -1.38 3.17 2.90
N GLY A 373 -0.32 2.49 3.34
CA GLY A 373 -0.42 1.50 4.39
C GLY A 373 0.72 0.50 4.40
N ALA A 374 0.67 -0.40 5.38
CA ALA A 374 1.66 -1.43 5.59
C ALA A 374 1.03 -2.78 5.96
N VAL A 375 1.74 -3.86 5.65
CA VAL A 375 1.39 -5.21 6.08
C VAL A 375 2.61 -5.83 6.76
N LEU A 376 2.43 -6.34 7.99
CA LEU A 376 3.51 -6.92 8.77
C LEU A 376 3.69 -8.41 8.46
N PHE A 377 4.90 -8.82 8.12
CA PHE A 377 5.23 -10.23 7.94
C PHE A 377 5.97 -10.72 9.17
N ARG A 378 5.33 -11.52 10.00
CA ARG A 378 4.01 -12.16 10.05
C ARG A 378 3.42 -12.08 11.47
N TYR A 379 2.20 -12.60 11.70
CA TYR A 379 1.50 -12.56 13.00
C TYR A 379 2.36 -13.07 14.18
N GLY A 380 2.91 -14.27 14.08
CA GLY A 380 3.75 -14.85 15.13
C GLY A 380 5.09 -14.12 15.36
N SER A 381 5.46 -13.19 14.46
CA SER A 381 6.64 -12.33 14.62
C SER A 381 6.33 -11.02 15.34
N VAL A 382 5.07 -10.77 15.65
CA VAL A 382 4.61 -9.64 16.46
C VAL A 382 4.17 -10.13 17.85
N LEU A 383 3.41 -11.21 17.90
CA LEU A 383 2.83 -11.76 19.14
C LEU A 383 3.91 -12.14 20.16
N GLY A 384 3.88 -11.53 21.35
CA GLY A 384 4.82 -11.79 22.44
C GLY A 384 6.27 -11.36 22.15
N GLN A 385 6.50 -10.60 21.07
CA GLN A 385 7.84 -10.17 20.66
C GLN A 385 8.15 -8.73 21.14
N PRO A 386 9.42 -8.32 21.19
CA PRO A 386 9.81 -6.98 21.66
C PRO A 386 9.15 -5.83 20.88
N ALA A 387 8.73 -6.04 19.64
CA ALA A 387 8.07 -5.03 18.82
C ALA A 387 6.57 -4.86 19.09
N GLU A 388 5.92 -5.80 19.82
CA GLU A 388 4.46 -5.84 19.93
C GLU A 388 3.87 -4.55 20.48
N GLU A 389 4.42 -4.05 21.58
CA GLU A 389 3.89 -2.85 22.24
C GLU A 389 4.06 -1.60 21.35
N GLY A 390 5.20 -1.47 20.67
CA GLY A 390 5.40 -0.37 19.71
C GLY A 390 4.44 -0.44 18.52
N VAL A 391 4.19 -1.63 17.98
CA VAL A 391 3.20 -1.85 16.92
C VAL A 391 1.80 -1.48 17.42
N ARG A 392 1.42 -1.94 18.61
CA ARG A 392 0.15 -1.58 19.25
C ARG A 392 0.02 -0.07 19.39
N GLN A 393 1.02 0.63 19.92
CA GLN A 393 1.02 2.08 20.07
C GLN A 393 0.94 2.81 18.73
N ALA A 394 1.62 2.30 17.68
CA ALA A 394 1.61 2.91 16.36
C ALA A 394 0.26 2.82 15.65
N PHE A 395 -0.51 1.75 15.90
CA PHE A 395 -1.76 1.49 15.20
C PHE A 395 -3.01 1.61 16.08
N SER A 396 -2.92 1.36 17.42
CA SER A 396 -4.04 1.53 18.37
C SER A 396 -4.16 2.94 18.89
N GLN A 397 -3.10 3.72 18.84
CA GLN A 397 -3.42 5.13 18.85
C GLN A 397 -4.47 5.27 17.75
N GLU A 398 -5.65 5.78 18.13
CA GLU A 398 -6.37 6.68 17.25
C GLU A 398 -5.37 7.79 16.86
N THR A 399 -4.39 7.41 16.07
CA THR A 399 -4.00 8.26 14.98
C THR A 399 -5.32 8.40 14.31
N GLY A 400 -6.06 9.48 14.66
CA GLY A 400 -7.28 9.77 14.00
C GLY A 400 -6.92 9.47 12.60
N ALA A 401 -7.53 8.41 12.04
CA ALA A 401 -6.99 7.78 10.86
C ALA A 401 -6.53 8.94 10.03
N VAL A 402 -5.20 9.07 9.79
CA VAL A 402 -4.83 9.97 8.72
C VAL A 402 -5.59 9.34 7.61
N PRO A 403 -6.74 9.87 7.21
CA PRO A 403 -7.39 9.33 6.08
C PRO A 403 -6.29 9.45 5.03
N ALA A 404 -5.73 8.33 4.55
CA ALA A 404 -5.06 8.32 3.26
C ALA A 404 -6.10 8.58 2.17
N ALA A 405 -7.26 9.06 2.60
CA ALA A 405 -8.23 9.66 1.81
C ALA A 405 -8.06 11.11 1.96
N ALA A 406 -7.68 11.61 0.88
CA ALA A 406 -7.86 13.02 0.61
C ALA A 406 -7.42 13.92 1.76
N ALA A 407 -6.19 13.73 2.33
CA ALA A 407 -5.37 14.90 2.27
C ALA A 407 -5.42 15.25 0.77
N LYS A 408 -6.32 16.16 0.37
CA LYS A 408 -6.20 16.81 -0.93
C LYS A 408 -4.72 17.05 -1.08
N PRO A 409 -4.06 16.57 -2.15
CA PRO A 409 -2.65 16.78 -2.30
C PRO A 409 -2.42 18.25 -1.98
N VAL A 410 -1.47 18.56 -1.10
CA VAL A 410 -1.14 19.95 -0.78
C VAL A 410 -0.51 20.50 -2.03
N TYR A 411 -1.30 21.26 -2.77
CA TYR A 411 -0.81 21.92 -3.97
C TYR A 411 -0.11 23.21 -3.58
N ALA A 412 0.91 23.57 -4.31
CA ALA A 412 1.51 24.89 -4.21
C ALA A 412 0.41 25.94 -4.38
N GLY A 413 0.29 26.81 -3.40
CA GLY A 413 -0.74 27.86 -3.36
C GLY A 413 -1.98 27.55 -2.54
N ASP A 414 -2.23 26.32 -2.10
CA ASP A 414 -3.36 26.01 -1.20
C ASP A 414 -3.30 26.81 0.11
N TYR A 415 -2.10 27.19 0.52
CA TYR A 415 -1.84 27.95 1.75
C TYR A 415 -1.07 29.26 1.49
N GLY A 416 -1.10 29.76 0.26
CA GLY A 416 -0.36 30.95 -0.15
C GLY A 416 1.00 30.62 -0.75
N ASP A 417 2.00 31.48 -0.52
CA ASP A 417 3.36 31.25 -1.01
C ASP A 417 3.96 29.97 -0.44
N CYS A 418 4.69 29.23 -1.25
CA CYS A 418 5.27 27.97 -0.82
C CYS A 418 6.76 27.89 -1.17
N ALA A 419 7.51 27.12 -0.37
CA ALA A 419 8.91 26.85 -0.61
C ALA A 419 9.15 25.34 -0.76
N VAL A 420 10.08 24.97 -1.64
CA VAL A 420 10.54 23.59 -1.85
C VAL A 420 12.06 23.55 -1.99
N LEU A 421 12.66 22.39 -1.77
CA LEU A 421 14.09 22.19 -2.03
C LEU A 421 14.41 22.21 -3.52
N SER A 422 15.56 22.72 -3.88
CA SER A 422 16.11 22.57 -5.23
C SER A 422 16.20 21.08 -5.58
N GLY A 423 15.66 20.71 -6.74
CA GLY A 423 15.53 19.32 -7.18
C GLY A 423 14.21 18.62 -6.77
N ALA A 424 13.46 19.19 -5.82
CA ALA A 424 12.14 18.68 -5.48
C ALA A 424 11.08 19.05 -6.53
N ARG A 425 9.92 18.42 -6.43
CA ARG A 425 8.77 18.71 -7.30
C ARG A 425 7.63 19.32 -6.47
N ALA A 426 7.12 20.47 -6.93
CA ALA A 426 5.96 21.13 -6.34
C ALA A 426 4.68 20.62 -7.00
N ALA A 427 3.75 20.07 -6.22
CA ALA A 427 2.44 19.67 -6.72
C ALA A 427 1.61 20.92 -7.06
N LEU A 428 0.96 20.92 -8.22
CA LEU A 428 0.14 22.02 -8.74
C LEU A 428 -1.28 21.55 -8.99
N HIS A 429 -2.24 22.42 -8.66
CA HIS A 429 -3.63 22.30 -9.05
C HIS A 429 -4.08 23.58 -9.77
N TYR A 430 -4.87 23.43 -10.82
CA TYR A 430 -5.42 24.56 -11.57
C TYR A 430 -6.81 24.24 -12.09
N ALA A 431 -7.75 25.19 -11.97
CA ALA A 431 -9.10 25.07 -12.52
C ALA A 431 -9.18 25.72 -13.90
N ALA A 432 -9.64 24.98 -14.88
CA ALA A 432 -9.87 25.49 -16.23
C ALA A 432 -11.10 24.79 -16.84
N PRO A 433 -11.71 25.35 -17.91
CA PRO A 433 -12.84 24.71 -18.56
C PRO A 433 -12.51 23.27 -18.98
N ALA A 434 -13.44 22.33 -18.78
CA ALA A 434 -13.26 20.93 -19.14
C ALA A 434 -12.83 20.77 -20.61
N ARG A 435 -12.01 19.76 -20.90
CA ARG A 435 -11.38 19.48 -22.21
C ARG A 435 -10.38 20.55 -22.68
N SER A 436 -9.83 21.38 -21.78
CA SER A 436 -8.68 22.22 -22.06
C SER A 436 -7.38 21.41 -22.04
N GLN A 437 -6.32 21.94 -22.65
CA GLN A 437 -4.94 21.52 -22.40
C GLN A 437 -4.32 22.58 -21.51
N VAL A 438 -3.80 22.18 -20.35
CA VAL A 438 -3.19 23.10 -19.39
C VAL A 438 -1.71 22.77 -19.23
N THR A 439 -0.85 23.77 -19.40
CA THR A 439 0.60 23.68 -19.21
C THR A 439 0.99 24.68 -18.13
N ALA A 440 1.73 24.24 -17.14
CA ALA A 440 2.30 25.10 -16.10
C ALA A 440 3.79 25.34 -16.37
N PHE A 441 4.25 26.56 -16.09
CA PHE A 441 5.65 27.01 -16.23
C PHE A 441 6.11 27.64 -14.93
N TRP A 442 7.35 27.33 -14.52
CA TRP A 442 8.00 27.97 -13.40
C TRP A 442 9.52 28.04 -13.67
N GLY A 443 10.09 29.25 -13.75
CA GLY A 443 11.45 29.44 -14.22
C GLY A 443 11.65 28.85 -15.63
N SER A 444 12.63 27.95 -15.77
CA SER A 444 12.88 27.18 -17.00
C SER A 444 12.12 25.87 -17.08
N SER A 445 11.44 25.46 -16.01
CA SER A 445 10.69 24.21 -15.92
C SER A 445 9.27 24.36 -16.45
N TRP A 446 8.75 23.31 -17.07
CA TRP A 446 7.36 23.26 -17.48
C TRP A 446 6.81 21.83 -17.41
N ILE A 447 5.50 21.71 -17.21
CA ILE A 447 4.78 20.44 -17.26
C ILE A 447 3.39 20.61 -17.88
N ARG A 448 2.86 19.54 -18.48
CA ARG A 448 1.45 19.47 -18.86
C ARG A 448 0.66 18.88 -17.68
N LEU A 449 -0.36 19.60 -17.23
CA LEU A 449 -1.24 19.14 -16.17
C LEU A 449 -2.24 18.10 -16.70
N ARG A 450 -2.59 17.13 -15.89
CA ARG A 450 -3.59 16.12 -16.20
C ARG A 450 -4.98 16.59 -15.79
N SER A 451 -5.97 16.31 -16.63
CA SER A 451 -7.36 16.64 -16.36
C SER A 451 -8.05 15.53 -15.56
N ASP A 452 -8.90 15.92 -14.60
CA ASP A 452 -9.87 15.05 -13.92
C ASP A 452 -11.16 14.83 -14.74
N GLY A 453 -11.24 15.43 -15.94
CA GLY A 453 -12.42 15.39 -16.80
C GLY A 453 -13.53 16.38 -16.41
N GLN A 454 -13.48 17.02 -15.25
CA GLN A 454 -14.49 17.93 -14.72
C GLN A 454 -14.04 19.40 -14.66
N GLY A 455 -12.82 19.68 -15.09
CA GLY A 455 -12.26 21.04 -15.10
C GLY A 455 -11.15 21.26 -14.07
N GLY A 456 -10.81 20.25 -13.29
CA GLY A 456 -9.61 20.21 -12.45
C GLY A 456 -8.41 19.68 -13.24
N TYR A 457 -7.24 20.27 -13.03
CA TYR A 457 -5.98 19.90 -13.68
C TYR A 457 -4.89 19.82 -12.63
N THR A 458 -4.17 18.71 -12.57
CA THR A 458 -3.12 18.45 -11.57
C THR A 458 -1.82 18.01 -12.20
N GLY A 459 -0.72 18.21 -11.50
CA GLY A 459 0.62 17.77 -11.88
C GLY A 459 1.66 18.23 -10.88
N SER A 460 2.94 17.91 -11.12
CA SER A 460 4.02 18.40 -10.27
C SER A 460 5.18 18.94 -11.09
N ILE A 461 5.58 20.20 -10.83
CA ILE A 461 6.63 20.90 -11.56
C ILE A 461 7.97 20.77 -10.85
N PRO A 462 9.09 20.43 -11.55
CA PRO A 462 10.41 20.46 -10.93
C PRO A 462 10.80 21.90 -10.59
N ALA A 463 11.35 22.10 -9.40
CA ALA A 463 11.80 23.39 -8.92
C ALA A 463 13.32 23.36 -8.70
N GLU A 464 14.07 23.93 -9.63
CA GLU A 464 15.54 23.95 -9.60
C GLU A 464 16.09 25.36 -9.39
N VAL A 465 17.12 25.46 -8.57
CA VAL A 465 17.86 26.71 -8.36
C VAL A 465 19.08 26.73 -9.25
N PRO A 466 19.28 27.74 -10.14
CA PRO A 466 20.48 27.90 -10.94
C PRO A 466 21.76 27.90 -10.10
N TYR A 467 22.85 27.42 -10.66
CA TYR A 467 24.12 27.21 -9.95
C TYR A 467 24.63 28.45 -9.19
N ASN A 468 24.36 29.65 -9.71
CA ASN A 468 24.83 30.94 -9.18
C ASN A 468 23.82 31.62 -8.24
N CYS A 469 22.71 30.95 -7.91
CA CYS A 469 21.66 31.49 -7.03
C CYS A 469 21.54 30.66 -5.73
N GLU A 470 21.14 31.29 -4.65
CA GLU A 470 20.83 30.62 -3.37
C GLU A 470 19.38 30.16 -3.32
N SER A 471 18.50 30.94 -3.93
CA SER A 471 17.07 30.65 -4.10
C SER A 471 16.52 31.30 -5.36
N VAL A 472 15.39 30.84 -5.81
CA VAL A 472 14.61 31.42 -6.91
C VAL A 472 13.15 31.46 -6.53
N THR A 473 12.50 32.61 -6.71
CA THR A 473 11.09 32.82 -6.38
C THR A 473 10.36 33.39 -7.59
N HIS A 474 9.36 32.68 -8.07
CA HIS A 474 8.48 33.10 -9.17
C HIS A 474 7.04 32.67 -8.94
N PRO A 475 6.04 33.42 -9.43
CA PRO A 475 4.71 32.86 -9.60
C PRO A 475 4.72 31.74 -10.63
N VAL A 476 3.76 30.82 -10.57
CA VAL A 476 3.55 29.78 -11.59
C VAL A 476 2.70 30.37 -12.72
N LEU A 477 3.13 30.21 -13.96
CA LEU A 477 2.38 30.62 -15.14
C LEU A 477 1.56 29.44 -15.67
N PHE A 478 0.25 29.57 -15.75
CA PHE A 478 -0.64 28.58 -16.35
C PHE A 478 -1.05 29.02 -17.75
N CYS A 479 -0.78 28.19 -18.75
CA CYS A 479 -1.19 28.37 -20.12
C CYS A 479 -2.31 27.37 -20.45
N THR A 480 -3.50 27.87 -20.75
CA THR A 480 -4.66 27.05 -21.09
C THR A 480 -4.97 27.19 -22.58
N GLN A 481 -5.08 26.04 -23.27
CA GLN A 481 -5.47 26.00 -24.69
C GLN A 481 -6.77 25.21 -24.85
N ARG A 482 -7.77 25.85 -25.50
CA ARG A 482 -9.06 25.23 -25.82
C ARG A 482 -9.60 25.77 -27.12
N ASN A 483 -10.01 24.88 -28.04
CA ASN A 483 -10.60 25.23 -29.35
C ASN A 483 -9.76 26.26 -30.12
N GLY A 484 -8.43 26.15 -30.06
CA GLY A 484 -7.52 27.10 -30.75
C GLY A 484 -7.30 28.43 -30.02
N VAL A 485 -7.99 28.68 -28.90
CA VAL A 485 -7.79 29.87 -28.08
C VAL A 485 -6.81 29.55 -26.99
N VAL A 486 -5.83 30.42 -26.78
CA VAL A 486 -4.82 30.34 -25.71
C VAL A 486 -5.07 31.44 -24.70
N SER A 487 -5.14 31.11 -23.41
CA SER A 487 -5.15 32.06 -22.30
C SER A 487 -3.97 31.79 -21.35
N VAL A 488 -3.47 32.84 -20.74
CA VAL A 488 -2.31 32.81 -19.86
C VAL A 488 -2.67 33.49 -18.54
N GLU A 489 -2.39 32.85 -17.42
CA GLU A 489 -2.67 33.35 -16.07
C GLU A 489 -1.50 33.09 -15.14
N LEU A 490 -1.14 34.05 -14.30
CA LEU A 490 -0.19 33.88 -13.21
C LEU A 490 -0.91 33.38 -11.97
N SER A 491 -0.27 32.46 -11.22
CA SER A 491 -0.77 32.05 -9.91
C SER A 491 -0.86 33.24 -8.95
N ALA A 492 -1.83 33.17 -8.02
CA ALA A 492 -1.95 34.12 -6.91
C ALA A 492 -0.91 33.89 -5.81
N PHE A 493 -0.05 32.89 -5.96
CA PHE A 493 1.00 32.52 -5.02
C PHE A 493 2.36 32.50 -5.72
N THR A 494 3.44 32.57 -4.96
CA THR A 494 4.81 32.36 -5.45
C THR A 494 5.33 31.00 -4.99
N LEU A 495 6.08 30.35 -5.87
CA LEU A 495 6.86 29.15 -5.57
C LEU A 495 8.34 29.52 -5.44
N THR A 496 8.94 29.20 -4.29
CA THR A 496 10.35 29.43 -4.01
C THR A 496 11.09 28.10 -3.98
N ALA A 497 12.16 27.95 -4.77
CA ALA A 497 13.12 26.87 -4.60
C ALA A 497 14.33 27.37 -3.83
N VAL A 498 14.83 26.58 -2.88
CA VAL A 498 16.00 26.90 -2.05
C VAL A 498 17.01 25.76 -2.08
N ARG A 499 18.32 26.08 -1.99
CA ARG A 499 19.37 25.06 -1.95
C ARG A 499 19.46 24.36 -0.59
N PRO A 500 19.85 23.06 -0.57
CA PRO A 500 19.94 22.29 0.68
C PRO A 500 20.96 22.83 1.69
N GLU A 501 21.99 23.54 1.25
CA GLU A 501 23.03 24.08 2.11
C GLU A 501 22.54 25.21 3.03
N GLN A 502 21.41 25.81 2.71
CA GLN A 502 20.79 26.88 3.51
C GLN A 502 19.76 26.31 4.47
N ARG A 503 20.22 25.53 5.44
CA ARG A 503 19.33 24.96 6.46
C ARG A 503 18.76 26.05 7.36
N ALA A 504 17.45 26.03 7.51
CA ALA A 504 16.80 26.79 8.57
C ALA A 504 16.93 26.06 9.90
N GLU A 505 16.98 26.79 11.01
CA GLU A 505 16.85 26.24 12.37
C GLU A 505 15.59 26.78 13.02
N VAL A 506 14.83 25.91 13.69
CA VAL A 506 13.69 26.35 14.51
C VAL A 506 14.22 26.98 15.80
N ARG A 507 13.95 28.26 15.98
CA ARG A 507 14.36 29.02 17.17
C ARG A 507 13.34 28.96 18.30
N SER A 508 12.06 28.97 17.94
CA SER A 508 10.98 28.83 18.91
C SER A 508 9.69 28.41 18.21
N VAL A 509 8.80 27.78 18.96
CA VAL A 509 7.41 27.48 18.56
C VAL A 509 6.51 28.03 19.65
N THR A 510 5.54 28.87 19.29
CA THR A 510 4.59 29.49 20.22
C THR A 510 3.17 29.36 19.69
N GLY A 511 2.20 29.21 20.60
CA GLY A 511 0.78 29.24 20.29
C GLY A 511 0.10 30.48 20.87
N GLN A 512 -0.92 30.99 20.19
CA GLN A 512 -1.69 32.13 20.64
C GLN A 512 -3.11 32.09 20.07
N GLU A 513 -4.09 32.39 20.91
CA GLU A 513 -5.48 32.54 20.49
C GLU A 513 -5.67 33.90 19.81
N THR A 514 -6.42 33.92 18.70
CA THR A 514 -6.72 35.13 17.93
C THR A 514 -8.21 35.18 17.55
N ALA A 515 -8.68 36.34 17.11
CA ALA A 515 -10.06 36.47 16.62
C ALA A 515 -10.37 35.59 15.40
N GLY A 516 -9.35 35.12 14.66
CA GLY A 516 -9.47 34.26 13.47
C GLY A 516 -9.20 32.79 13.72
N GLY A 517 -9.02 32.35 14.98
CA GLY A 517 -8.68 31.00 15.37
C GLY A 517 -7.42 30.92 16.21
N HIS A 518 -6.87 29.72 16.39
CA HIS A 518 -5.62 29.53 17.12
C HIS A 518 -4.42 29.56 16.17
N GLN A 519 -3.39 30.35 16.48
CA GLN A 519 -2.19 30.49 15.66
C GLN A 519 -0.99 29.83 16.32
N LEU A 520 -0.30 28.99 15.56
CA LEU A 520 0.98 28.40 15.91
C LEU A 520 2.07 29.10 15.08
N SER A 521 3.08 29.65 15.74
CA SER A 521 4.16 30.40 15.11
C SER A 521 5.50 29.69 15.29
N PHE A 522 6.15 29.34 14.21
CA PHE A 522 7.47 28.75 14.16
C PHE A 522 8.50 29.82 13.72
N ALA A 523 9.28 30.33 14.65
CA ALA A 523 10.36 31.28 14.33
C ALA A 523 11.59 30.53 13.81
N LEU A 524 12.09 30.92 12.64
CA LEU A 524 13.15 30.23 11.90
C LEU A 524 14.37 31.12 11.67
N SER A 525 15.54 30.53 11.56
CA SER A 525 16.78 31.26 11.20
C SER A 525 16.84 31.64 9.71
N GLY A 526 16.11 30.93 8.85
CA GLY A 526 16.10 31.08 7.40
C GLY A 526 14.90 30.40 6.74
N PRO A 527 14.81 30.42 5.42
CA PRO A 527 13.75 29.77 4.69
C PRO A 527 13.88 28.23 4.75
N CYS A 528 12.74 27.53 4.81
CA CYS A 528 12.66 26.09 4.63
C CYS A 528 11.34 25.74 3.92
N ALA A 529 11.25 24.53 3.38
CA ALA A 529 9.98 24.01 2.92
C ALA A 529 9.10 23.67 4.13
N ALA A 530 7.82 23.96 4.04
CA ALA A 530 6.85 23.63 5.08
C ALA A 530 5.66 22.89 4.47
N ALA A 531 5.20 21.83 5.15
CA ALA A 531 3.94 21.20 4.84
C ALA A 531 3.10 21.10 6.12
N VAL A 532 1.81 21.33 5.96
CA VAL A 532 0.83 21.28 7.04
C VAL A 532 -0.32 20.39 6.62
N ARG A 533 -0.69 19.44 7.46
CA ARG A 533 -1.84 18.56 7.24
C ARG A 533 -2.73 18.59 8.48
N CYS A 534 -4.01 18.80 8.28
CA CYS A 534 -5.01 18.68 9.33
C CYS A 534 -5.95 17.53 9.00
N SER A 535 -6.13 16.60 9.93
CA SER A 535 -6.97 15.42 9.76
C SER A 535 -7.69 15.12 11.06
N GLY A 536 -9.02 15.29 11.05
CA GLY A 536 -9.80 15.25 12.27
C GLY A 536 -9.26 16.26 13.29
N ASP A 537 -8.89 15.78 14.46
CA ASP A 537 -8.29 16.56 15.55
C ASP A 537 -6.74 16.55 15.57
N VAL A 538 -6.10 16.07 14.49
CA VAL A 538 -4.63 16.00 14.40
C VAL A 538 -4.10 16.98 13.36
N LEU A 539 -3.21 17.87 13.77
CA LEU A 539 -2.42 18.75 12.91
C LEU A 539 -0.99 18.21 12.83
N GLN A 540 -0.53 17.95 11.63
CA GLN A 540 0.86 17.58 11.33
C GLN A 540 1.57 18.74 10.64
N VAL A 541 2.77 19.07 11.12
CA VAL A 541 3.63 20.10 10.54
C VAL A 541 4.98 19.47 10.23
N SER A 542 5.51 19.69 9.03
CA SER A 542 6.88 19.29 8.66
C SER A 542 7.63 20.47 8.09
N LEU A 543 8.92 20.59 8.47
CA LEU A 543 9.85 21.62 8.00
C LEU A 543 11.13 20.98 7.45
N GLN A 544 11.51 21.29 6.20
CA GLN A 544 12.67 20.70 5.52
C GLN A 544 13.35 21.70 4.55
N PRO A 545 14.69 21.77 4.44
CA PRO A 545 15.64 21.22 5.39
C PRO A 545 15.65 22.07 6.66
N CYS A 546 15.58 21.44 7.80
CA CYS A 546 15.53 22.14 9.06
C CYS A 546 16.49 21.51 10.08
N GLY A 547 17.33 22.33 10.69
CA GLY A 547 18.24 21.98 11.77
C GLY A 547 17.63 22.26 13.15
N GLY A 548 18.36 21.93 14.21
CA GLY A 548 17.92 22.13 15.60
C GLY A 548 17.25 20.89 16.20
N GLU A 549 17.02 20.89 17.50
CA GLU A 549 16.31 19.83 18.20
C GLU A 549 14.79 19.98 18.05
N PRO A 550 14.05 18.90 17.82
CA PRO A 550 12.61 18.95 17.77
C PRO A 550 12.04 19.14 19.19
N VAL A 551 11.46 20.31 19.46
CA VAL A 551 10.84 20.60 20.75
C VAL A 551 9.32 20.55 20.59
N PRO A 552 8.59 19.78 21.41
CA PRO A 552 7.13 19.79 21.41
C PRO A 552 6.58 21.20 21.67
N VAL A 553 5.47 21.54 21.03
CA VAL A 553 4.79 22.81 21.25
C VAL A 553 4.18 22.80 22.66
N GLN A 554 4.57 23.74 23.50
CA GLN A 554 3.98 23.93 24.81
C GLN A 554 2.84 24.96 24.70
N ASP A 555 1.65 24.46 24.51
CA ASP A 555 0.44 25.28 24.38
C ASP A 555 -0.73 24.57 25.06
N SER A 556 -1.36 25.23 26.01
CA SER A 556 -2.47 24.67 26.79
C SER A 556 -3.75 24.42 25.99
N TRP A 557 -3.84 25.00 24.79
CA TRP A 557 -4.93 24.75 23.87
C TRP A 557 -4.83 23.35 23.21
N LEU A 558 -3.63 22.82 23.05
CA LEU A 558 -3.41 21.50 22.49
C LEU A 558 -3.66 20.40 23.53
N ARG A 559 -4.36 19.35 23.16
CA ARG A 559 -4.50 18.16 24.02
C ARG A 559 -3.17 17.38 24.15
N HIS A 560 -2.38 17.41 23.09
CA HIS A 560 -1.05 16.77 23.07
C HIS A 560 -0.18 17.39 21.99
N SER A 561 1.13 17.40 22.22
CA SER A 561 2.14 17.80 21.25
C SER A 561 3.33 16.86 21.31
N SER A 562 3.76 16.36 20.18
CA SER A 562 5.02 15.63 20.02
C SER A 562 5.81 16.20 18.86
N ALA A 563 7.13 16.11 18.94
CA ALA A 563 8.02 16.52 17.88
C ALA A 563 9.12 15.48 17.71
N LEU A 564 9.53 15.24 16.46
CA LEU A 564 10.62 14.33 16.14
C LEU A 564 11.45 14.87 14.99
N ARG A 565 12.72 14.46 14.94
CA ARG A 565 13.61 14.71 13.82
C ARG A 565 13.74 13.45 13.01
N GLN A 566 13.69 13.60 11.70
CA GLN A 566 14.01 12.55 10.77
C GLN A 566 14.89 13.13 9.67
N GLU A 567 16.21 12.79 9.72
CA GLU A 567 17.23 13.40 8.87
C GLU A 567 17.22 14.94 8.94
N GLU A 568 16.95 15.60 7.83
CA GLU A 568 16.88 17.06 7.69
C GLU A 568 15.46 17.61 7.84
N THR A 569 14.50 16.77 8.25
CA THR A 569 13.11 17.17 8.44
C THR A 569 12.74 17.15 9.91
N LEU A 570 12.14 18.22 10.39
CA LEU A 570 11.50 18.28 11.70
C LEU A 570 10.01 18.11 11.52
N PHE A 571 9.41 17.28 12.36
CA PHE A 571 7.98 16.99 12.36
C PHE A 571 7.36 17.33 13.70
N TRP A 572 6.16 17.89 13.66
CA TRP A 572 5.29 18.04 14.81
C TRP A 572 3.97 17.34 14.55
N ARG A 573 3.50 16.64 15.57
CA ARG A 573 2.16 16.10 15.64
C ARG A 573 1.44 16.75 16.83
N LEU A 574 0.39 17.47 16.54
CA LEU A 574 -0.36 18.27 17.49
C LEU A 574 -1.79 17.76 17.54
N VAL A 575 -2.28 17.43 18.72
CA VAL A 575 -3.66 16.99 18.92
C VAL A 575 -4.50 18.18 19.36
N LEU A 576 -5.45 18.56 18.53
CA LEU A 576 -6.33 19.71 18.69
C LEU A 576 -7.45 19.40 19.69
N PRO A 577 -8.16 20.42 20.23
CA PRO A 577 -9.33 20.19 21.06
C PRO A 577 -10.40 19.36 20.37
N ASP A 578 -11.09 18.51 21.13
CA ASP A 578 -12.24 17.77 20.63
C ASP A 578 -13.49 18.65 20.75
N THR A 579 -13.94 19.18 19.62
CA THR A 579 -15.13 20.03 19.54
C THR A 579 -16.31 19.30 18.88
N GLY A 580 -16.10 18.05 18.45
CA GLY A 580 -17.08 17.31 17.64
C GLY A 580 -17.18 17.80 16.19
N GLY A 581 -16.40 18.81 15.81
CA GLY A 581 -16.28 19.36 14.46
C GLY A 581 -15.00 18.93 13.74
N SER A 582 -14.80 19.42 12.54
CA SER A 582 -13.56 19.25 11.77
C SER A 582 -12.70 20.53 11.84
N TRP A 583 -11.38 20.35 11.75
CA TRP A 583 -10.43 21.44 11.78
C TRP A 583 -9.85 21.75 10.40
N GLN A 584 -9.53 23.01 10.15
CA GLN A 584 -8.80 23.47 8.98
C GLN A 584 -7.55 24.24 9.42
N ALA A 585 -6.47 24.09 8.65
CA ALA A 585 -5.23 24.82 8.91
C ALA A 585 -4.83 25.64 7.68
N ARG A 586 -4.39 26.85 7.90
CA ARG A 586 -3.79 27.72 6.87
C ARG A 586 -2.37 28.04 7.27
N LEU A 587 -1.46 27.95 6.31
CA LEU A 587 -0.04 28.26 6.46
C LEU A 587 0.24 29.60 5.79
N GLN A 588 0.98 30.48 6.48
CA GLN A 588 1.43 31.77 5.96
C GLN A 588 2.86 32.02 6.38
N TRP A 589 3.68 32.55 5.48
CA TRP A 589 5.01 33.02 5.79
C TRP A 589 4.99 34.52 6.13
N GLU A 590 5.61 34.88 7.26
CA GLU A 590 5.85 36.25 7.67
C GLU A 590 7.33 36.45 7.90
N GLU A 591 8.07 36.92 6.90
CA GLU A 591 9.54 37.06 6.89
C GLU A 591 10.26 35.73 7.24
N ARG A 592 10.69 35.57 8.52
CA ARG A 592 11.35 34.36 9.03
C ARG A 592 10.47 33.58 10.00
N ARG A 593 9.17 33.76 9.91
CA ARG A 593 8.19 33.09 10.75
C ARG A 593 7.19 32.35 9.89
N LEU A 594 7.02 31.08 10.20
CA LEU A 594 5.91 30.29 9.67
C LEU A 594 4.74 30.40 10.65
N VAL A 595 3.63 30.90 10.19
CA VAL A 595 2.39 31.03 10.97
C VAL A 595 1.38 30.03 10.44
N ILE A 596 0.83 29.20 11.32
CA ILE A 596 -0.22 28.23 11.00
C ILE A 596 -1.47 28.66 11.78
N THR A 597 -2.49 29.10 11.07
CA THR A 597 -3.79 29.44 11.67
C THR A 597 -4.70 28.23 11.59
N VAL A 598 -5.18 27.77 12.73
CA VAL A 598 -6.09 26.63 12.87
C VAL A 598 -7.46 27.14 13.24
N THR A 599 -8.46 26.77 12.43
CA THR A 599 -9.86 27.19 12.63
C THR A 599 -10.77 25.98 12.58
N GLU A 600 -11.86 26.02 13.31
CA GLU A 600 -12.92 25.04 13.18
C GLU A 600 -13.61 25.22 11.82
N ALA A 601 -13.75 24.15 11.06
CA ALA A 601 -14.46 24.21 9.79
C ALA A 601 -15.95 24.47 10.04
N PRO A 602 -16.60 25.37 9.27
CA PRO A 602 -18.03 25.58 9.42
C PRO A 602 -18.75 24.26 9.21
N GLY A 603 -19.50 23.84 10.22
CA GLY A 603 -20.29 22.61 10.16
C GLY A 603 -21.19 22.64 8.92
N THR A 604 -21.15 21.59 8.13
CA THR A 604 -22.19 21.35 7.12
C THR A 604 -23.50 21.10 7.86
N LEU A 605 -24.38 22.12 7.88
CA LEU A 605 -25.77 21.98 8.29
C LEU A 605 -26.54 21.06 7.35
#